data_0398bc9fc1fa7491696ab4f8e12ec5ce
#
_entry.id   0398bc9fc1fa7491696ab4f8e12ec5ce
#
_cell.length_a   1.000
_cell.length_b   1.000
_cell.length_c   1.000
_cell.angle_alpha   90.00
_cell.angle_beta   90.00
_cell.angle_gamma   90.00
#
_symmetry.space_group_name_H-M   'P 1'
#
loop_
_entity.id
_entity.type
_entity.pdbx_description
1 polymer ?
#
loop_
_entity_poly.entity_id
_entity_poly.type
_entity_poly.pdbx_seq_one_letter_code
_entity_poly.pdbx_strand_id
1 'polypeptide(L)'
;MATLTELARTHTELDDADIGHLQDLVSTWGLLSDLSFADLLLFGRRRGDPEAPLILLGHVRPTTGATLYRADLVGHVFEPLRRPLVAEAFATGSVTSGIVNVGADRDVNLLAVPVRRSDTTVAVMARERIRPVDRPTSEQERTYLTVFDRFAMMLEAGEFPYREEERLRHRTPRVGDGLLLVDSEGRIEFASPNAVSLLHRLGMTRGVIGARFDDTGLGSSMLRAAFARRSAVIEEMERHDEVAVVSHCFPLLESGTATGAIVLVRDVTELRRRDRQLVSRDATIREIHHRVKNNLQTISSLLRLQARRLQGVEARAALGESVRRIGAISVVHETLAQSAEADVAFSEIVRPLVRVVEESVSSPLRPLAFTVEGDAGVLPGQVTTTMAVVLTELLQNVVDHAFPPGSGLADYGTSDGPVGSGQVGIHLDRRPDGLFVRVVDDGVGLPEGFDLSEVTGLGLTIVRTFVEGELGGRIRLLPVERGTGTMAEVWVPAARLVGPWGDANEPTT
;
A
#
# COMPACT_ATOMS: atom_id res chain seq x y z
N MET A 1 -5.75 12.25 -15.65
CA MET A 1 -6.76 13.33 -15.46
C MET A 1 -6.06 14.50 -14.80
N ALA A 2 -6.31 15.73 -15.28
CA ALA A 2 -5.77 16.93 -14.66
C ALA A 2 -6.38 17.09 -13.25
N THR A 3 -5.56 17.44 -12.28
CA THR A 3 -6.01 17.68 -10.91
C THR A 3 -6.69 19.04 -10.79
N LEU A 4 -7.52 19.25 -9.73
CA LEU A 4 -8.12 20.55 -9.42
C LEU A 4 -7.04 21.66 -9.41
N THR A 5 -5.90 21.39 -8.81
CA THR A 5 -4.78 22.33 -8.72
C THR A 5 -4.22 22.72 -10.07
N GLU A 6 -4.03 21.75 -10.97
CA GLU A 6 -3.53 22.00 -12.33
C GLU A 6 -4.53 22.84 -13.16
N LEU A 7 -5.82 22.46 -13.09
CA LEU A 7 -6.88 23.19 -13.78
C LEU A 7 -7.03 24.62 -13.27
N ALA A 8 -7.04 24.81 -11.94
CA ALA A 8 -7.15 26.11 -11.34
C ALA A 8 -5.97 27.02 -11.70
N ARG A 9 -4.74 26.54 -11.56
CA ARG A 9 -3.52 27.31 -11.90
C ARG A 9 -3.44 27.66 -13.37
N THR A 10 -3.87 26.76 -14.25
CA THR A 10 -3.75 26.96 -15.71
C THR A 10 -4.83 27.88 -16.25
N HIS A 11 -6.05 27.78 -15.74
CA HIS A 11 -7.22 28.40 -16.37
C HIS A 11 -7.86 29.54 -15.59
N THR A 12 -7.53 29.72 -14.29
CA THR A 12 -8.16 30.74 -13.43
C THR A 12 -7.13 31.72 -12.87
N GLU A 13 -7.61 32.79 -12.23
CA GLU A 13 -6.76 33.78 -11.52
C GLU A 13 -6.62 33.48 -10.03
N LEU A 14 -7.04 32.29 -9.58
CA LEU A 14 -6.98 31.87 -8.18
C LEU A 14 -5.54 31.77 -7.71
N ASP A 15 -5.27 32.31 -6.52
CA ASP A 15 -3.98 32.17 -5.84
C ASP A 15 -3.83 30.79 -5.15
N ASP A 16 -2.64 30.49 -4.61
CA ASP A 16 -2.39 29.22 -3.92
C ASP A 16 -3.26 29.05 -2.65
N ALA A 17 -3.64 30.15 -2.00
CA ALA A 17 -4.50 30.12 -0.82
C ALA A 17 -5.97 29.86 -1.20
N ASP A 18 -6.43 30.40 -2.35
CA ASP A 18 -7.74 30.09 -2.91
C ASP A 18 -7.83 28.61 -3.33
N ILE A 19 -6.78 28.11 -4.00
CA ILE A 19 -6.70 26.71 -4.40
C ILE A 19 -6.71 25.80 -3.17
N GLY A 20 -5.97 26.15 -2.12
CA GLY A 20 -5.97 25.44 -0.84
C GLY A 20 -7.37 25.38 -0.23
N HIS A 21 -8.10 26.49 -0.22
CA HIS A 21 -9.48 26.57 0.27
C HIS A 21 -10.43 25.66 -0.53
N LEU A 22 -10.28 25.61 -1.86
CA LEU A 22 -11.06 24.68 -2.69
C LEU A 22 -10.67 23.21 -2.48
N GLN A 23 -9.40 22.91 -2.19
CA GLN A 23 -8.98 21.57 -1.82
C GLN A 23 -9.61 21.10 -0.49
N ASP A 24 -9.69 22.00 0.51
CA ASP A 24 -10.34 21.72 1.78
C ASP A 24 -11.84 21.46 1.57
N LEU A 25 -12.52 22.23 0.71
CA LEU A 25 -13.91 21.98 0.32
C LEU A 25 -14.06 20.60 -0.32
N VAL A 26 -13.20 20.26 -1.31
CA VAL A 26 -13.26 18.98 -2.01
C VAL A 26 -12.98 17.80 -1.08
N SER A 27 -12.21 17.97 -0.02
CA SER A 27 -11.97 16.93 0.97
C SER A 27 -13.24 16.50 1.72
N THR A 28 -14.23 17.39 1.83
CA THR A 28 -15.52 17.16 2.50
C THR A 28 -16.69 16.92 1.54
N TRP A 29 -16.45 16.94 0.25
CA TRP A 29 -17.48 16.90 -0.80
C TRP A 29 -18.35 15.65 -0.80
N GLY A 30 -17.79 14.49 -0.43
CA GLY A 30 -18.56 13.27 -0.30
C GLY A 30 -19.71 13.43 0.70
N LEU A 31 -19.48 14.12 1.81
CA LEU A 31 -20.51 14.45 2.79
C LEU A 31 -21.62 15.32 2.18
N LEU A 32 -21.25 16.43 1.54
CA LEU A 32 -22.22 17.37 0.97
C LEU A 32 -23.05 16.74 -0.15
N SER A 33 -22.42 15.93 -1.02
CA SER A 33 -23.09 15.21 -2.09
C SER A 33 -24.09 14.20 -1.55
N ASP A 34 -23.69 13.41 -0.53
CA ASP A 34 -24.54 12.42 0.10
C ASP A 34 -25.73 13.06 0.85
N LEU A 35 -25.54 14.20 1.53
CA LEU A 35 -26.59 14.97 2.19
C LEU A 35 -27.60 15.56 1.20
N SER A 36 -27.14 15.96 0.02
CA SER A 36 -28.00 16.59 -1.01
C SER A 36 -28.66 15.60 -1.96
N PHE A 37 -28.25 14.33 -1.95
CA PHE A 37 -28.66 13.31 -2.93
C PHE A 37 -28.48 13.77 -4.38
N ALA A 38 -27.41 14.52 -4.65
CA ALA A 38 -27.22 15.25 -5.90
C ALA A 38 -25.77 15.23 -6.36
N ASP A 39 -25.59 15.39 -7.66
CA ASP A 39 -24.27 15.71 -8.21
C ASP A 39 -23.85 17.13 -7.76
N LEU A 40 -22.60 17.28 -7.33
CA LEU A 40 -22.01 18.57 -7.02
C LEU A 40 -20.91 18.87 -8.04
N LEU A 41 -21.01 20.06 -8.66
CA LEU A 41 -20.08 20.55 -9.67
C LEU A 41 -19.44 21.84 -9.16
N LEU A 42 -18.11 21.93 -9.22
CA LEU A 42 -17.35 23.11 -8.83
C LEU A 42 -16.90 23.89 -10.05
N PHE A 43 -17.42 25.09 -10.20
CA PHE A 43 -17.07 25.96 -11.29
C PHE A 43 -16.08 27.04 -10.84
N GLY A 44 -15.00 27.21 -11.61
CA GLY A 44 -14.12 28.38 -11.55
C GLY A 44 -14.39 29.31 -12.71
N ARG A 45 -14.09 30.59 -12.54
CA ARG A 45 -14.10 31.56 -13.65
C ARG A 45 -12.75 31.55 -14.35
N ARG A 46 -12.74 31.47 -15.68
CA ARG A 46 -11.50 31.56 -16.45
C ARG A 46 -10.90 32.95 -16.35
N ARG A 47 -9.58 33.02 -16.60
CA ARG A 47 -8.85 34.31 -16.66
C ARG A 47 -9.47 35.27 -17.66
N GLY A 48 -9.62 36.52 -17.30
CA GLY A 48 -10.13 37.59 -18.15
C GLY A 48 -11.31 38.36 -17.55
N ASP A 49 -12.24 38.80 -18.38
CA ASP A 49 -13.42 39.60 -18.07
C ASP A 49 -14.37 38.91 -17.06
N PRO A 50 -15.19 39.66 -16.28
CA PRO A 50 -16.30 39.12 -15.50
C PRO A 50 -17.29 38.23 -16.27
N GLU A 51 -17.38 38.33 -17.59
CA GLU A 51 -18.16 37.47 -18.48
C GLU A 51 -17.37 36.27 -19.03
N ALA A 52 -16.14 36.04 -18.60
CA ALA A 52 -15.32 34.94 -19.08
C ALA A 52 -15.98 33.56 -18.87
N PRO A 53 -15.73 32.60 -19.76
CA PRO A 53 -16.26 31.24 -19.65
C PRO A 53 -15.94 30.59 -18.30
N LEU A 54 -16.80 29.68 -17.87
CA LEU A 54 -16.69 28.91 -16.66
C LEU A 54 -15.95 27.60 -16.94
N ILE A 55 -15.03 27.20 -16.06
CA ILE A 55 -14.36 25.91 -16.13
C ILE A 55 -14.84 25.02 -14.98
N LEU A 56 -15.10 23.74 -15.26
CA LEU A 56 -15.44 22.78 -14.23
C LEU A 56 -14.14 22.25 -13.58
N LEU A 57 -13.90 22.63 -12.33
CA LEU A 57 -12.73 22.27 -11.54
C LEU A 57 -12.88 20.93 -10.82
N GLY A 58 -14.12 20.52 -10.54
CA GLY A 58 -14.41 19.29 -9.83
C GLY A 58 -15.82 18.80 -10.01
N HIS A 59 -16.04 17.51 -9.89
CA HIS A 59 -17.34 16.84 -9.93
C HIS A 59 -17.38 15.68 -8.94
N VAL A 60 -18.37 15.64 -8.06
CA VAL A 60 -18.61 14.52 -7.16
C VAL A 60 -20.03 13.99 -7.33
N ARG A 61 -20.16 12.67 -7.28
CA ARG A 61 -21.41 11.95 -7.39
C ARG A 61 -21.89 11.46 -6.05
N PRO A 62 -23.20 11.52 -5.75
CA PRO A 62 -23.73 11.00 -4.50
C PRO A 62 -23.60 9.47 -4.45
N THR A 63 -23.34 8.93 -3.25
CA THR A 63 -23.48 7.48 -3.00
C THR A 63 -24.89 7.12 -2.55
N THR A 64 -25.68 8.11 -2.18
CA THR A 64 -27.04 8.00 -1.66
C THR A 64 -28.14 8.20 -2.73
N GLY A 65 -27.78 8.58 -3.93
CA GLY A 65 -28.71 8.90 -5.03
C GLY A 65 -28.20 8.51 -6.40
N ALA A 66 -29.04 8.72 -7.42
CA ALA A 66 -28.67 8.51 -8.81
C ALA A 66 -27.92 9.73 -9.36
N THR A 67 -26.84 9.49 -10.11
CA THR A 67 -26.09 10.55 -10.80
C THR A 67 -26.79 10.98 -12.10
N LEU A 68 -26.71 12.27 -12.41
CA LEU A 68 -27.15 12.86 -13.67
C LEU A 68 -26.18 12.58 -14.82
N TYR A 69 -24.90 12.51 -14.51
CA TYR A 69 -23.82 12.49 -15.49
C TYR A 69 -23.10 11.14 -15.51
N ARG A 70 -23.14 10.49 -16.67
CA ARG A 70 -22.42 9.22 -16.89
C ARG A 70 -20.93 9.44 -17.20
N ALA A 71 -20.61 10.58 -17.88
CA ALA A 71 -19.24 10.95 -18.21
C ALA A 71 -18.64 11.87 -17.16
N ASP A 72 -17.32 11.90 -17.09
CA ASP A 72 -16.59 12.90 -16.33
C ASP A 72 -16.57 14.23 -17.09
N LEU A 73 -16.95 15.30 -16.41
CA LEU A 73 -17.02 16.64 -16.98
C LEU A 73 -15.88 17.55 -16.51
N VAL A 74 -14.98 17.08 -15.65
CA VAL A 74 -13.87 17.88 -15.12
C VAL A 74 -12.99 18.39 -16.25
N GLY A 75 -12.66 19.67 -16.21
CA GLY A 75 -11.91 20.36 -17.25
C GLY A 75 -12.74 20.90 -18.43
N HIS A 76 -14.05 20.57 -18.51
CA HIS A 76 -14.91 21.16 -19.54
C HIS A 76 -15.14 22.65 -19.29
N VAL A 77 -15.23 23.39 -20.39
CA VAL A 77 -15.49 24.84 -20.40
C VAL A 77 -16.92 25.10 -20.83
N PHE A 78 -17.60 25.96 -20.11
CA PHE A 78 -19.00 26.32 -20.36
C PHE A 78 -19.13 27.83 -20.57
N GLU A 79 -19.87 28.24 -21.62
CA GLU A 79 -20.26 29.63 -21.78
C GLU A 79 -21.25 30.03 -20.65
N PRO A 80 -21.19 31.26 -20.12
CA PRO A 80 -22.08 31.75 -19.06
C PRO A 80 -23.57 31.57 -19.39
N LEU A 81 -23.96 31.80 -20.62
CA LEU A 81 -25.33 31.59 -21.11
C LEU A 81 -25.82 30.14 -21.00
N ARG A 82 -24.91 29.17 -21.00
CA ARG A 82 -25.25 27.75 -20.81
C ARG A 82 -25.43 27.37 -19.33
N ARG A 83 -24.96 28.21 -18.42
CA ARG A 83 -25.00 28.05 -16.95
C ARG A 83 -25.42 29.33 -16.24
N PRO A 84 -26.61 29.89 -16.59
CA PRO A 84 -26.99 31.26 -16.20
C PRO A 84 -27.04 31.45 -14.70
N LEU A 85 -27.58 30.47 -13.92
CA LEU A 85 -27.62 30.56 -12.46
C LEU A 85 -26.22 30.51 -11.81
N VAL A 86 -25.30 29.76 -12.40
CA VAL A 86 -23.89 29.73 -11.93
C VAL A 86 -23.21 31.08 -12.20
N ALA A 87 -23.42 31.65 -13.40
CA ALA A 87 -22.89 32.94 -13.76
C ALA A 87 -23.47 34.06 -12.86
N GLU A 88 -24.77 34.00 -12.56
CA GLU A 88 -25.45 34.93 -11.67
C GLU A 88 -24.91 34.84 -10.23
N ALA A 89 -24.69 33.62 -9.72
CA ALA A 89 -24.10 33.42 -8.39
C ALA A 89 -22.66 33.98 -8.29
N PHE A 90 -21.87 33.90 -9.37
CA PHE A 90 -20.59 34.59 -9.44
C PHE A 90 -20.73 36.12 -9.45
N ALA A 91 -21.72 36.67 -10.14
CA ALA A 91 -21.89 38.10 -10.30
C ALA A 91 -22.43 38.76 -9.03
N THR A 92 -23.40 38.10 -8.38
CA THR A 92 -24.08 38.63 -7.19
C THR A 92 -23.39 38.26 -5.87
N GLY A 93 -22.58 37.20 -5.88
CA GLY A 93 -22.02 36.62 -4.65
C GLY A 93 -23.09 36.03 -3.73
N SER A 94 -24.27 35.71 -4.24
CA SER A 94 -25.40 35.17 -3.50
C SER A 94 -25.90 33.86 -4.09
N VAL A 95 -26.54 33.04 -3.25
CA VAL A 95 -27.13 31.78 -3.69
C VAL A 95 -28.22 32.03 -4.72
N THR A 96 -28.17 31.32 -5.84
CA THR A 96 -29.19 31.34 -6.89
C THR A 96 -29.77 29.95 -7.08
N SER A 97 -31.06 29.87 -7.42
CA SER A 97 -31.72 28.58 -7.60
C SER A 97 -32.77 28.63 -8.70
N GLY A 98 -32.98 27.51 -9.37
CA GLY A 98 -33.99 27.42 -10.41
C GLY A 98 -34.11 26.01 -10.99
N ILE A 99 -35.03 25.86 -11.92
CA ILE A 99 -35.19 24.66 -12.72
C ILE A 99 -34.48 24.91 -14.07
N VAL A 100 -33.56 24.00 -14.40
CA VAL A 100 -32.82 24.04 -15.66
C VAL A 100 -33.02 22.74 -16.41
N ASN A 101 -33.11 22.82 -17.75
CA ASN A 101 -33.16 21.66 -18.62
C ASN A 101 -31.72 21.31 -19.04
N VAL A 102 -31.25 20.11 -18.66
CA VAL A 102 -29.89 19.62 -18.92
C VAL A 102 -29.85 18.69 -20.15
N GLY A 103 -30.82 18.74 -21.04
CA GLY A 103 -30.94 17.88 -22.21
C GLY A 103 -31.80 16.64 -21.95
N ALA A 104 -32.28 16.01 -23.07
CA ALA A 104 -33.16 14.84 -23.04
C ALA A 104 -34.42 15.00 -22.15
N ASP A 105 -35.05 16.20 -22.17
CA ASP A 105 -36.28 16.55 -21.40
C ASP A 105 -36.18 16.27 -19.90
N ARG A 106 -35.00 16.45 -19.30
CA ARG A 106 -34.82 16.29 -17.86
C ARG A 106 -34.76 17.64 -17.16
N ASP A 107 -35.79 17.92 -16.38
CA ASP A 107 -35.81 19.05 -15.48
C ASP A 107 -34.98 18.74 -14.22
N VAL A 108 -34.03 19.60 -13.93
CA VAL A 108 -33.09 19.51 -12.83
C VAL A 108 -33.26 20.72 -11.92
N ASN A 109 -33.43 20.47 -10.63
CA ASN A 109 -33.33 21.52 -9.64
C ASN A 109 -31.84 21.86 -9.44
N LEU A 110 -31.45 23.05 -9.88
CA LEU A 110 -30.12 23.60 -9.70
C LEU A 110 -30.12 24.58 -8.54
N LEU A 111 -29.16 24.44 -7.63
CA LEU A 111 -28.82 25.42 -6.62
C LEU A 111 -27.34 25.77 -6.84
N ALA A 112 -27.04 27.02 -7.15
CA ALA A 112 -25.68 27.51 -7.29
C ALA A 112 -25.31 28.32 -6.03
N VAL A 113 -24.29 27.84 -5.32
CA VAL A 113 -23.83 28.36 -4.06
C VAL A 113 -22.44 28.98 -4.25
N PRO A 114 -22.25 30.28 -4.01
CA PRO A 114 -20.93 30.90 -4.08
C PRO A 114 -20.04 30.34 -2.95
N VAL A 115 -18.85 29.92 -3.32
CA VAL A 115 -17.80 29.54 -2.39
C VAL A 115 -16.96 30.76 -2.09
N ARG A 116 -17.08 31.31 -0.88
CA ARG A 116 -16.40 32.54 -0.48
C ARG A 116 -15.16 32.23 0.35
N ARG A 117 -14.13 33.00 0.09
CA ARG A 117 -12.95 33.13 0.94
C ARG A 117 -12.78 34.59 1.29
N SER A 118 -12.99 34.92 2.57
CA SER A 118 -13.17 36.32 3.00
C SER A 118 -14.34 36.95 2.26
N ASP A 119 -14.14 38.08 1.60
CA ASP A 119 -15.19 38.81 0.89
C ASP A 119 -15.26 38.48 -0.63
N THR A 120 -14.45 37.52 -1.10
CA THR A 120 -14.34 37.22 -2.52
C THR A 120 -14.97 35.85 -2.82
N THR A 121 -15.78 35.78 -3.90
CA THR A 121 -16.27 34.51 -4.47
C THR A 121 -15.17 33.88 -5.33
N VAL A 122 -14.55 32.80 -4.82
CA VAL A 122 -13.45 32.10 -5.49
C VAL A 122 -13.94 31.00 -6.44
N ALA A 123 -15.10 30.45 -6.19
CA ALA A 123 -15.75 29.42 -7.02
C ALA A 123 -17.25 29.43 -6.80
N VAL A 124 -18.00 28.67 -7.62
CA VAL A 124 -19.42 28.41 -7.40
C VAL A 124 -19.62 26.88 -7.39
N MET A 125 -20.22 26.38 -6.33
CA MET A 125 -20.67 25.00 -6.23
C MET A 125 -22.11 24.88 -6.72
N ALA A 126 -22.35 24.12 -7.79
CA ALA A 126 -23.69 23.82 -8.28
C ALA A 126 -24.14 22.44 -7.78
N ARG A 127 -25.26 22.41 -7.08
CA ARG A 127 -25.99 21.17 -6.74
C ARG A 127 -27.03 20.92 -7.82
N GLU A 128 -26.90 19.79 -8.51
CA GLU A 128 -27.83 19.39 -9.58
C GLU A 128 -28.56 18.11 -9.19
N ARG A 129 -29.87 18.20 -9.00
CA ARG A 129 -30.71 17.09 -8.57
C ARG A 129 -31.86 16.89 -9.53
N ILE A 130 -32.09 15.63 -9.93
CA ILE A 130 -33.29 15.26 -10.69
C ILE A 130 -34.53 15.60 -9.84
N ARG A 131 -35.49 16.27 -10.46
CA ARG A 131 -36.77 16.53 -9.80
C ARG A 131 -37.52 15.21 -9.57
N PRO A 132 -37.81 14.84 -8.29
CA PRO A 132 -38.59 13.63 -8.04
C PRO A 132 -39.99 13.81 -8.64
N VAL A 133 -40.38 12.86 -9.47
CA VAL A 133 -41.78 12.79 -9.97
C VAL A 133 -42.54 11.94 -8.96
N ASP A 134 -43.56 12.54 -8.33
CA ASP A 134 -44.62 11.88 -7.50
C ASP A 134 -44.18 11.02 -6.30
N ARG A 135 -42.95 11.22 -5.75
CA ARG A 135 -42.55 10.55 -4.52
C ARG A 135 -42.48 11.53 -3.34
N PRO A 136 -43.19 11.24 -2.23
CA PRO A 136 -43.08 12.05 -1.01
C PRO A 136 -41.65 11.91 -0.43
N THR A 137 -41.04 13.04 -0.08
CA THR A 137 -39.73 13.09 0.57
C THR A 137 -39.83 12.51 1.98
N SER A 138 -38.97 11.53 2.34
CA SER A 138 -38.93 10.96 3.67
C SER A 138 -38.47 11.98 4.73
N GLU A 139 -38.76 11.74 6.00
CA GLU A 139 -38.27 12.58 7.09
C GLU A 139 -36.76 12.67 7.13
N GLN A 140 -36.06 11.54 6.96
CA GLN A 140 -34.61 11.49 6.87
C GLN A 140 -34.06 12.33 5.70
N GLU A 141 -34.68 12.22 4.53
CA GLU A 141 -34.28 12.98 3.36
C GLU A 141 -34.48 14.49 3.58
N ARG A 142 -35.57 14.90 4.22
CA ARG A 142 -35.80 16.31 4.60
C ARG A 142 -34.71 16.81 5.56
N THR A 143 -34.40 16.05 6.60
CA THR A 143 -33.35 16.41 7.56
C THR A 143 -32.01 16.59 6.86
N TYR A 144 -31.62 15.65 5.97
CA TYR A 144 -30.34 15.74 5.24
C TYR A 144 -30.29 16.97 4.34
N LEU A 145 -31.37 17.29 3.63
CA LEU A 145 -31.45 18.51 2.81
C LEU A 145 -31.35 19.78 3.66
N THR A 146 -32.04 19.83 4.80
CA THR A 146 -31.93 20.97 5.73
C THR A 146 -30.50 21.16 6.23
N VAL A 147 -29.80 20.07 6.52
CA VAL A 147 -28.39 20.12 6.91
C VAL A 147 -27.51 20.59 5.76
N PHE A 148 -27.76 20.11 4.53
CA PHE A 148 -27.05 20.61 3.36
C PHE A 148 -27.27 22.10 3.14
N ASP A 149 -28.50 22.58 3.28
CA ASP A 149 -28.84 24.01 3.13
C ASP A 149 -28.09 24.88 4.17
N ARG A 150 -27.86 24.37 5.41
CA ARG A 150 -27.02 25.04 6.40
C ARG A 150 -25.56 25.14 5.94
N PHE A 151 -24.99 24.06 5.36
CA PHE A 151 -23.64 24.14 4.77
C PHE A 151 -23.58 25.08 3.57
N ALA A 152 -24.63 25.15 2.77
CA ALA A 152 -24.69 26.09 1.66
C ALA A 152 -24.65 27.55 2.15
N MET A 153 -25.38 27.87 3.23
CA MET A 153 -25.30 29.18 3.88
C MET A 153 -23.91 29.47 4.46
N MET A 154 -23.26 28.46 5.07
CA MET A 154 -21.88 28.62 5.57
C MET A 154 -20.88 28.85 4.44
N LEU A 155 -21.05 28.22 3.27
CA LEU A 155 -20.24 28.47 2.07
C LEU A 155 -20.39 29.91 1.56
N GLU A 156 -21.65 30.38 1.47
CA GLU A 156 -21.98 31.77 1.08
C GLU A 156 -21.42 32.79 2.07
N ALA A 157 -21.44 32.46 3.38
CA ALA A 157 -20.89 33.31 4.44
C ALA A 157 -19.34 33.24 4.55
N GLY A 158 -18.69 32.30 3.86
CA GLY A 158 -17.24 32.07 3.98
C GLY A 158 -16.82 31.40 5.30
N GLU A 159 -17.76 30.75 5.97
CA GLU A 159 -17.56 30.00 7.22
C GLU A 159 -17.22 28.52 6.99
N PHE A 160 -17.33 28.05 5.75
CA PHE A 160 -17.01 26.69 5.32
C PHE A 160 -16.31 26.73 3.94
N PRO A 161 -15.31 25.86 3.67
CA PRO A 161 -14.70 24.88 4.56
C PRO A 161 -14.00 25.53 5.76
N TYR A 162 -13.91 24.79 6.86
CA TYR A 162 -13.21 25.27 8.04
C TYR A 162 -11.73 25.48 7.73
N ARG A 163 -11.12 26.49 8.35
CA ARG A 163 -9.67 26.68 8.28
C ARG A 163 -9.01 25.59 9.13
N GLU A 164 -8.49 24.56 8.51
CA GLU A 164 -7.81 23.48 9.21
C GLU A 164 -6.30 23.66 9.18
N GLU A 165 -5.69 23.53 10.35
CA GLU A 165 -4.25 23.36 10.51
C GLU A 165 -3.82 21.90 10.26
N GLU A 166 -4.73 20.91 10.36
CA GLU A 166 -4.48 19.50 10.12
C GLU A 166 -5.41 18.94 9.05
N ARG A 167 -4.84 18.60 7.89
CA ARG A 167 -5.58 17.89 6.82
C ARG A 167 -6.09 16.55 7.33
N LEU A 168 -7.39 16.33 7.22
CA LEU A 168 -8.08 15.08 7.50
C LEU A 168 -7.46 13.93 6.67
N ARG A 169 -6.43 13.26 7.19
CA ARG A 169 -5.72 12.17 6.50
C ARG A 169 -6.45 10.82 6.56
N HIS A 170 -7.55 10.73 7.30
CA HIS A 170 -8.31 9.50 7.46
C HIS A 170 -9.54 9.50 6.55
N ARG A 171 -9.96 8.31 6.11
CA ARG A 171 -11.20 8.16 5.35
C ARG A 171 -12.36 8.70 6.18
N THR A 172 -12.87 9.88 5.80
CA THR A 172 -14.04 10.51 6.42
C THR A 172 -15.21 9.52 6.41
N PRO A 173 -15.90 9.30 7.56
CA PRO A 173 -17.15 8.57 7.57
C PRO A 173 -18.13 9.15 6.56
N ARG A 174 -18.93 8.31 5.93
CA ARG A 174 -19.96 8.75 5.01
C ARG A 174 -21.28 8.89 5.75
N VAL A 175 -22.21 9.64 5.18
CA VAL A 175 -23.57 9.79 5.72
C VAL A 175 -24.26 8.43 5.93
N GLY A 176 -23.96 7.46 5.05
CA GLY A 176 -24.46 6.09 5.15
C GLY A 176 -23.89 5.27 6.32
N ASP A 177 -22.74 5.64 6.88
CA ASP A 177 -22.15 4.93 8.04
C ASP A 177 -22.99 5.19 9.32
N GLY A 178 -23.34 6.43 9.57
CA GLY A 178 -24.23 6.87 10.66
C GLY A 178 -24.13 8.38 10.84
N LEU A 179 -25.27 9.04 11.04
CA LEU A 179 -25.36 10.49 11.22
C LEU A 179 -26.20 10.83 12.45
N LEU A 180 -25.67 11.73 13.28
CA LEU A 180 -26.38 12.41 14.35
C LEU A 180 -26.43 13.91 14.03
N LEU A 181 -27.59 14.55 14.26
CA LEU A 181 -27.73 16.00 14.32
C LEU A 181 -27.90 16.40 15.77
N VAL A 182 -27.11 17.36 16.22
CA VAL A 182 -27.05 17.80 17.62
C VAL A 182 -27.27 19.31 17.67
N ASP A 183 -28.08 19.78 18.60
CA ASP A 183 -28.32 21.20 18.81
C ASP A 183 -27.15 21.90 19.54
N SER A 184 -27.28 23.22 19.79
CA SER A 184 -26.29 24.03 20.50
C SER A 184 -26.10 23.65 21.97
N GLU A 185 -27.10 22.95 22.58
CA GLU A 185 -27.06 22.46 23.97
C GLU A 185 -26.47 21.03 24.05
N GLY A 186 -26.14 20.41 22.92
CA GLY A 186 -25.66 19.04 22.86
C GLY A 186 -26.75 17.99 22.94
N ARG A 187 -28.02 18.32 22.60
CA ARG A 187 -29.10 17.33 22.50
C ARG A 187 -29.23 16.80 21.10
N ILE A 188 -29.49 15.52 20.98
CA ILE A 188 -29.64 14.83 19.69
C ILE A 188 -31.04 15.13 19.15
N GLU A 189 -31.10 15.89 18.05
CA GLU A 189 -32.31 16.21 17.31
C GLU A 189 -32.72 15.12 16.32
N PHE A 190 -31.69 14.47 15.71
CA PHE A 190 -31.91 13.41 14.75
C PHE A 190 -30.77 12.37 14.82
N ALA A 191 -31.12 11.12 14.60
CA ALA A 191 -30.16 10.02 14.46
C ALA A 191 -30.60 9.09 13.32
N SER A 192 -29.67 8.82 12.40
CA SER A 192 -29.93 7.84 11.34
C SER A 192 -30.02 6.42 11.93
N PRO A 193 -30.69 5.46 11.26
CA PRO A 193 -30.82 4.09 11.76
C PRO A 193 -29.47 3.43 12.09
N ASN A 194 -28.43 3.68 11.28
CA ASN A 194 -27.08 3.13 11.52
C ASN A 194 -26.43 3.75 12.76
N ALA A 195 -26.62 5.06 12.99
CA ALA A 195 -26.17 5.71 14.21
C ALA A 195 -26.88 5.16 15.45
N VAL A 196 -28.19 4.97 15.39
CA VAL A 196 -28.96 4.36 16.49
C VAL A 196 -28.46 2.96 16.81
N SER A 197 -28.25 2.12 15.77
CA SER A 197 -27.71 0.77 15.94
C SER A 197 -26.33 0.77 16.59
N LEU A 198 -25.45 1.70 16.19
CA LEU A 198 -24.13 1.85 16.78
C LEU A 198 -24.20 2.28 18.25
N LEU A 199 -25.04 3.27 18.57
CA LEU A 199 -25.21 3.74 19.94
C LEU A 199 -25.76 2.65 20.88
N HIS A 200 -26.67 1.80 20.40
CA HIS A 200 -27.13 0.63 21.15
C HIS A 200 -25.97 -0.35 21.41
N ARG A 201 -25.09 -0.59 20.46
CA ARG A 201 -23.88 -1.42 20.66
C ARG A 201 -22.90 -0.79 21.67
N LEU A 202 -22.85 0.54 21.74
CA LEU A 202 -22.08 1.26 22.75
C LEU A 202 -22.74 1.23 24.15
N GLY A 203 -23.91 0.59 24.28
CA GLY A 203 -24.62 0.39 25.56
C GLY A 203 -25.70 1.43 25.88
N MET A 204 -26.06 2.26 24.90
CA MET A 204 -27.19 3.18 25.08
C MET A 204 -28.51 2.41 25.02
N THR A 205 -29.22 2.33 26.13
CA THR A 205 -30.52 1.59 26.27
C THR A 205 -31.75 2.48 26.22
N ARG A 206 -31.56 3.80 26.33
CA ARG A 206 -32.67 4.80 26.32
C ARG A 206 -32.89 5.31 24.90
N GLY A 207 -34.01 6.03 24.68
CA GLY A 207 -34.27 6.69 23.38
C GLY A 207 -33.13 7.67 23.03
N VAL A 208 -32.68 7.59 21.78
CA VAL A 208 -31.55 8.40 21.29
C VAL A 208 -31.96 9.86 21.08
N ILE A 209 -33.17 10.10 20.54
CA ILE A 209 -33.65 11.45 20.26
C ILE A 209 -33.98 12.18 21.58
N GLY A 210 -33.50 13.42 21.70
CA GLY A 210 -33.63 14.25 22.90
C GLY A 210 -32.58 13.95 23.99
N ALA A 211 -31.82 12.85 23.88
CA ALA A 211 -30.73 12.55 24.79
C ALA A 211 -29.54 13.51 24.61
N ARG A 212 -28.74 13.67 25.66
CA ARG A 212 -27.50 14.45 25.55
C ARG A 212 -26.44 13.66 24.82
N PHE A 213 -25.66 14.33 23.99
CA PHE A 213 -24.54 13.72 23.28
C PHE A 213 -23.50 13.10 24.24
N ASP A 214 -23.32 13.71 25.41
CA ASP A 214 -22.43 13.18 26.46
C ASP A 214 -22.84 11.80 26.98
N ASP A 215 -24.11 11.43 26.84
CA ASP A 215 -24.66 10.13 27.30
C ASP A 215 -24.47 9.02 26.23
N THR A 216 -23.99 9.35 25.03
CA THR A 216 -23.87 8.39 23.92
C THR A 216 -22.66 7.46 24.08
N GLY A 217 -21.69 7.84 24.89
CA GLY A 217 -20.40 7.14 24.99
C GLY A 217 -19.42 7.45 23.84
N LEU A 218 -19.74 8.40 22.95
CA LEU A 218 -18.87 8.81 21.82
C LEU A 218 -17.80 9.85 22.20
N GLY A 219 -17.63 10.15 23.49
CA GLY A 219 -16.67 11.13 23.95
C GLY A 219 -17.26 12.56 24.05
N SER A 220 -17.35 13.07 25.27
CA SER A 220 -17.89 14.41 25.55
C SER A 220 -16.96 15.56 25.15
N SER A 221 -15.69 15.27 24.87
CA SER A 221 -14.66 16.25 24.49
C SER A 221 -14.83 16.75 23.06
N MET A 222 -15.21 15.87 22.15
CA MET A 222 -15.30 16.14 20.71
C MET A 222 -16.26 17.29 20.38
N LEU A 223 -17.51 17.22 20.87
CA LEU A 223 -18.52 18.25 20.59
C LEU A 223 -18.09 19.61 21.15
N ARG A 224 -17.60 19.65 22.39
CA ARG A 224 -17.12 20.88 23.03
C ARG A 224 -15.92 21.46 22.30
N ALA A 225 -15.00 20.61 21.85
CA ALA A 225 -13.84 21.05 21.07
C ALA A 225 -14.27 21.62 19.70
N ALA A 226 -15.21 20.96 19.01
CA ALA A 226 -15.74 21.44 17.73
C ALA A 226 -16.41 22.81 17.87
N PHE A 227 -17.22 23.04 18.90
CA PHE A 227 -17.87 24.32 19.15
C PHE A 227 -16.88 25.42 19.54
N ALA A 228 -15.91 25.10 20.40
CA ALA A 228 -14.91 26.07 20.84
C ALA A 228 -13.95 26.49 19.71
N ARG A 229 -13.51 25.51 18.88
CA ARG A 229 -12.60 25.75 17.75
C ARG A 229 -13.31 26.27 16.51
N ARG A 230 -14.63 26.06 16.39
CA ARG A 230 -15.42 26.34 15.19
C ARG A 230 -14.86 25.61 13.96
N SER A 231 -14.37 24.42 14.17
CA SER A 231 -13.74 23.58 13.14
C SER A 231 -14.12 22.11 13.35
N ALA A 232 -13.96 21.31 12.30
CA ALA A 232 -14.21 19.90 12.40
C ALA A 232 -13.26 19.22 13.40
N VAL A 233 -13.77 18.25 14.16
CA VAL A 233 -12.99 17.45 15.11
C VAL A 233 -13.18 15.98 14.81
N ILE A 234 -12.08 15.24 14.80
CA ILE A 234 -12.08 13.80 14.63
C ILE A 234 -11.68 13.18 15.96
N GLU A 235 -12.41 12.16 16.36
CA GLU A 235 -12.09 11.37 17.54
C GLU A 235 -12.23 9.89 17.19
N GLU A 236 -11.21 9.11 17.53
CA GLU A 236 -11.26 7.66 17.45
C GLU A 236 -11.36 7.11 18.87
N MET A 237 -12.37 6.26 19.10
CA MET A 237 -12.61 5.67 20.39
C MET A 237 -12.65 4.15 20.27
N GLU A 238 -12.02 3.50 21.22
CA GLU A 238 -12.06 2.05 21.38
C GLU A 238 -12.56 1.71 22.78
N ARG A 239 -13.59 0.87 22.86
CA ARG A 239 -14.18 0.46 24.13
C ARG A 239 -13.99 -1.04 24.35
N HIS A 240 -13.13 -1.41 25.32
CA HIS A 240 -12.91 -2.79 25.81
C HIS A 240 -12.64 -3.83 24.71
N ASP A 241 -11.89 -3.48 23.66
CA ASP A 241 -11.60 -4.34 22.49
C ASP A 241 -12.83 -4.84 21.70
N GLU A 242 -14.05 -4.43 22.07
CA GLU A 242 -15.28 -4.92 21.48
C GLU A 242 -15.86 -3.99 20.40
N VAL A 243 -15.72 -2.68 20.57
CA VAL A 243 -16.25 -1.70 19.62
C VAL A 243 -15.24 -0.58 19.39
N ALA A 244 -14.83 -0.39 18.14
CA ALA A 244 -13.99 0.73 17.71
C ALA A 244 -14.82 1.64 16.80
N VAL A 245 -14.87 2.94 17.13
CA VAL A 245 -15.65 3.95 16.42
C VAL A 245 -14.78 5.11 16.03
N VAL A 246 -14.91 5.53 14.78
CA VAL A 246 -14.36 6.81 14.28
C VAL A 246 -15.53 7.78 14.17
N SER A 247 -15.40 8.93 14.82
CA SER A 247 -16.40 9.99 14.84
C SER A 247 -15.83 11.26 14.25
N HIS A 248 -16.59 11.93 13.39
CA HIS A 248 -16.26 13.24 12.82
C HIS A 248 -17.38 14.21 13.18
N CYS A 249 -17.04 15.26 13.94
CA CYS A 249 -17.96 16.31 14.32
C CYS A 249 -17.73 17.56 13.47
N PHE A 250 -18.77 18.00 12.77
CA PHE A 250 -18.78 19.20 11.94
C PHE A 250 -19.71 20.23 12.59
N PRO A 251 -19.20 21.29 13.21
CA PRO A 251 -20.05 22.33 13.78
C PRO A 251 -20.80 23.08 12.67
N LEU A 252 -22.07 23.36 12.90
CA LEU A 252 -22.91 24.16 12.01
C LEU A 252 -22.87 25.60 12.50
N LEU A 253 -22.26 26.48 11.70
CA LEU A 253 -22.03 27.88 12.06
C LEU A 253 -23.11 28.79 11.47
N GLU A 254 -23.43 29.84 12.20
CA GLU A 254 -24.29 30.95 11.76
C GLU A 254 -23.74 32.23 12.37
N SER A 255 -23.27 33.15 11.52
CA SER A 255 -22.63 34.37 11.95
C SER A 255 -21.50 34.17 12.99
N GLY A 256 -20.65 33.17 12.73
CA GLY A 256 -19.51 32.82 13.57
C GLY A 256 -19.86 32.10 14.88
N THR A 257 -21.11 31.71 15.10
CA THR A 257 -21.57 31.01 16.31
C THR A 257 -22.00 29.59 15.96
N ALA A 258 -21.57 28.60 16.74
CA ALA A 258 -22.01 27.23 16.55
C ALA A 258 -23.46 27.08 17.05
N THR A 259 -24.39 26.78 16.15
CA THR A 259 -25.82 26.59 16.42
C THR A 259 -26.23 25.14 16.49
N GLY A 260 -25.27 24.22 16.30
CA GLY A 260 -25.42 22.77 16.36
C GLY A 260 -24.23 22.09 15.69
N ALA A 261 -24.31 20.78 15.53
CA ALA A 261 -23.29 20.00 14.85
C ALA A 261 -23.89 18.78 14.15
N ILE A 262 -23.21 18.34 13.09
CA ILE A 262 -23.38 16.96 12.58
C ILE A 262 -22.25 16.12 13.15
N VAL A 263 -22.59 14.93 13.61
CA VAL A 263 -21.61 13.92 13.97
C VAL A 263 -21.80 12.71 13.08
N LEU A 264 -20.81 12.44 12.25
CA LEU A 264 -20.72 11.21 11.48
C LEU A 264 -20.01 10.17 12.33
N VAL A 265 -20.57 8.96 12.38
CA VAL A 265 -20.04 7.86 13.19
C VAL A 265 -19.86 6.62 12.32
N ARG A 266 -18.70 5.99 12.41
CA ARG A 266 -18.39 4.77 11.68
C ARG A 266 -17.85 3.71 12.61
N ASP A 267 -18.47 2.55 12.56
CA ASP A 267 -17.96 1.35 13.20
C ASP A 267 -16.78 0.80 12.39
N VAL A 268 -15.62 0.79 13.01
CA VAL A 268 -14.37 0.26 12.41
C VAL A 268 -13.87 -1.00 13.12
N THR A 269 -14.72 -1.61 13.96
CA THR A 269 -14.37 -2.77 14.80
C THR A 269 -13.82 -3.92 13.97
N GLU A 270 -14.54 -4.34 12.93
CA GLU A 270 -14.09 -5.45 12.07
C GLU A 270 -12.83 -5.11 11.29
N LEU A 271 -12.68 -3.86 10.85
CA LEU A 271 -11.46 -3.41 10.18
C LEU A 271 -10.27 -3.48 11.12
N ARG A 272 -10.38 -2.93 12.32
CA ARG A 272 -9.33 -2.98 13.35
C ARG A 272 -9.00 -4.39 13.78
N ARG A 273 -10.01 -5.25 13.91
CA ARG A 273 -9.81 -6.65 14.25
C ARG A 273 -9.00 -7.39 13.18
N ARG A 274 -9.32 -7.16 11.91
CA ARG A 274 -8.55 -7.72 10.78
C ARG A 274 -7.11 -7.20 10.75
N ASP A 275 -6.91 -5.90 10.92
CA ASP A 275 -5.57 -5.30 10.97
C ASP A 275 -4.74 -5.91 12.12
N ARG A 276 -5.32 -6.07 13.32
CA ARG A 276 -4.65 -6.73 14.46
C ARG A 276 -4.33 -8.20 14.17
N GLN A 277 -5.25 -8.92 13.51
CA GLN A 277 -5.01 -10.31 13.13
C GLN A 277 -3.86 -10.42 12.13
N LEU A 278 -3.76 -9.52 11.16
CA LEU A 278 -2.63 -9.48 10.21
C LEU A 278 -1.31 -9.20 10.94
N VAL A 279 -1.26 -8.18 11.78
CA VAL A 279 -0.05 -7.84 12.58
C VAL A 279 0.35 -9.00 13.50
N SER A 280 -0.62 -9.66 14.15
CA SER A 280 -0.36 -10.82 15.02
C SER A 280 0.17 -12.02 14.22
N ARG A 281 -0.37 -12.26 13.02
CA ARG A 281 0.10 -13.33 12.12
C ARG A 281 1.55 -13.09 11.71
N ASP A 282 1.88 -11.86 11.31
CA ASP A 282 3.25 -11.50 10.90
C ASP A 282 4.25 -11.63 12.06
N ALA A 283 3.84 -11.25 13.26
CA ALA A 283 4.66 -11.44 14.47
C ALA A 283 4.90 -12.93 14.75
N THR A 284 3.88 -13.77 14.59
CA THR A 284 3.98 -15.23 14.79
C THR A 284 4.91 -15.86 13.76
N ILE A 285 4.80 -15.47 12.49
CA ILE A 285 5.68 -15.97 11.41
C ILE A 285 7.14 -15.62 11.72
N ARG A 286 7.43 -14.38 12.11
CA ARG A 286 8.79 -13.96 12.50
C ARG A 286 9.32 -14.77 13.71
N GLU A 287 8.49 -15.01 14.72
CA GLU A 287 8.88 -15.83 15.84
C GLU A 287 9.20 -17.27 15.44
N ILE A 288 8.42 -17.86 14.54
CA ILE A 288 8.69 -19.21 14.00
C ILE A 288 10.07 -19.23 13.32
N HIS A 289 10.37 -18.28 12.44
CA HIS A 289 11.67 -18.21 11.77
C HIS A 289 12.82 -18.06 12.76
N HIS A 290 12.68 -17.22 13.78
CA HIS A 290 13.68 -17.09 14.84
C HIS A 290 13.87 -18.39 15.62
N ARG A 291 12.81 -19.10 15.95
CA ARG A 291 12.90 -20.41 16.64
C ARG A 291 13.55 -21.47 15.76
N VAL A 292 13.21 -21.53 14.47
CA VAL A 292 13.85 -22.44 13.51
C VAL A 292 15.35 -22.16 13.45
N LYS A 293 15.76 -20.89 13.28
CA LYS A 293 17.18 -20.49 13.32
C LYS A 293 17.90 -20.99 14.58
N ASN A 294 17.31 -20.74 15.77
CA ASN A 294 17.91 -21.14 17.05
C ASN A 294 18.07 -22.67 17.15
N ASN A 295 17.08 -23.42 16.69
CA ASN A 295 17.14 -24.89 16.64
C ASN A 295 18.24 -25.37 15.70
N LEU A 296 18.34 -24.79 14.50
CA LEU A 296 19.39 -25.11 13.51
C LEU A 296 20.79 -24.80 14.05
N GLN A 297 20.97 -23.69 14.74
CA GLN A 297 22.25 -23.35 15.41
C GLN A 297 22.63 -24.37 16.50
N THR A 298 21.66 -24.82 17.28
CA THR A 298 21.88 -25.85 18.31
C THR A 298 22.28 -27.18 17.67
N ILE A 299 21.57 -27.60 16.60
CA ILE A 299 21.88 -28.83 15.86
C ILE A 299 23.30 -28.75 15.27
N SER A 300 23.63 -27.62 14.61
CA SER A 300 24.97 -27.36 14.04
C SER A 300 26.06 -27.48 15.13
N SER A 301 25.83 -26.92 16.29
CA SER A 301 26.79 -26.98 17.40
C SER A 301 26.99 -28.42 17.92
N LEU A 302 25.91 -29.19 18.03
CA LEU A 302 25.97 -30.60 18.44
C LEU A 302 26.70 -31.46 17.40
N LEU A 303 26.42 -31.25 16.11
CA LEU A 303 27.12 -31.96 15.02
C LEU A 303 28.62 -31.62 14.98
N ARG A 304 29.00 -30.36 15.18
CA ARG A 304 30.43 -29.95 15.32
C ARG A 304 31.11 -30.65 16.51
N LEU A 305 30.42 -30.76 17.63
CA LEU A 305 30.98 -31.52 18.79
C LEU A 305 31.14 -33.00 18.50
N GLN A 306 30.20 -33.61 17.79
CA GLN A 306 30.31 -35.02 17.37
C GLN A 306 31.43 -35.21 16.34
N ALA A 307 31.57 -34.33 15.36
CA ALA A 307 32.65 -34.38 14.38
C ALA A 307 34.05 -34.38 15.02
N ARG A 308 34.24 -33.62 16.11
CA ARG A 308 35.52 -33.57 16.85
C ARG A 308 35.84 -34.90 17.54
N ARG A 309 34.85 -35.73 17.88
CA ARG A 309 35.01 -37.02 18.55
C ARG A 309 35.26 -38.19 17.61
N LEU A 310 34.95 -38.01 16.31
CA LEU A 310 35.18 -39.05 15.31
C LEU A 310 36.64 -39.13 14.89
N GLN A 311 37.15 -40.38 14.74
CA GLN A 311 38.54 -40.63 14.31
C GLN A 311 38.67 -40.80 12.78
N GLY A 312 37.56 -41.10 12.06
CA GLY A 312 37.55 -41.29 10.61
C GLY A 312 37.52 -39.95 9.87
N VAL A 313 38.36 -39.77 8.88
CA VAL A 313 38.44 -38.55 8.06
C VAL A 313 37.16 -38.37 7.26
N GLU A 314 36.67 -39.43 6.64
CA GLU A 314 35.42 -39.44 5.82
C GLU A 314 34.19 -39.09 6.65
N ALA A 315 34.07 -39.67 7.87
CA ALA A 315 32.93 -39.39 8.75
C ALA A 315 32.95 -37.92 9.25
N ARG A 316 34.13 -37.33 9.50
CA ARG A 316 34.30 -35.92 9.84
C ARG A 316 33.91 -35.02 8.70
N ALA A 317 34.32 -35.37 7.47
CA ALA A 317 33.97 -34.63 6.27
C ALA A 317 32.44 -34.59 6.05
N ALA A 318 31.78 -35.74 6.15
CA ALA A 318 30.32 -35.87 5.99
C ALA A 318 29.52 -35.03 7.03
N LEU A 319 29.98 -35.04 8.29
CA LEU A 319 29.36 -34.19 9.32
C LEU A 319 29.63 -32.69 9.08
N GLY A 320 30.84 -32.33 8.63
CA GLY A 320 31.18 -30.97 8.26
C GLY A 320 30.26 -30.45 7.13
N GLU A 321 30.00 -31.27 6.12
CA GLU A 321 29.08 -30.98 5.03
C GLU A 321 27.64 -30.76 5.55
N SER A 322 27.16 -31.63 6.44
CA SER A 322 25.84 -31.47 7.08
C SER A 322 25.74 -30.16 7.85
N VAL A 323 26.77 -29.77 8.58
CA VAL A 323 26.83 -28.49 9.33
C VAL A 323 26.76 -27.29 8.39
N ARG A 324 27.44 -27.34 7.25
CA ARG A 324 27.39 -26.27 6.25
C ARG A 324 25.99 -26.09 5.67
N ARG A 325 25.31 -27.18 5.30
CA ARG A 325 23.92 -27.16 4.81
C ARG A 325 22.96 -26.55 5.81
N ILE A 326 23.05 -26.95 7.08
CA ILE A 326 22.27 -26.36 8.17
C ILE A 326 22.57 -24.86 8.30
N GLY A 327 23.82 -24.46 8.14
CA GLY A 327 24.24 -23.06 8.11
C GLY A 327 23.56 -22.26 7.02
N ALA A 328 23.51 -22.80 5.80
CA ALA A 328 22.82 -22.15 4.65
C ALA A 328 21.33 -21.95 4.93
N ILE A 329 20.65 -22.98 5.43
CA ILE A 329 19.23 -22.90 5.79
C ILE A 329 19.02 -21.85 6.91
N SER A 330 19.94 -21.76 7.87
CA SER A 330 19.87 -20.78 8.96
C SER A 330 19.97 -19.34 8.45
N VAL A 331 20.81 -19.06 7.45
CA VAL A 331 20.93 -17.74 6.80
C VAL A 331 19.61 -17.36 6.14
N VAL A 332 18.97 -18.27 5.40
CA VAL A 332 17.67 -18.02 4.77
C VAL A 332 16.60 -17.67 5.81
N HIS A 333 16.49 -18.48 6.87
CA HIS A 333 15.51 -18.21 7.92
C HIS A 333 15.78 -16.90 8.67
N GLU A 334 17.03 -16.47 8.79
CA GLU A 334 17.37 -15.18 9.37
C GLU A 334 16.92 -14.01 8.47
N THR A 335 17.17 -14.11 7.18
CA THR A 335 16.77 -13.09 6.21
C THR A 335 15.24 -13.00 6.12
N LEU A 336 14.54 -14.14 6.05
CA LEU A 336 13.08 -14.19 6.07
C LEU A 336 12.46 -13.62 7.36
N ALA A 337 13.13 -13.79 8.51
CA ALA A 337 12.67 -13.22 9.77
C ALA A 337 12.77 -11.67 9.81
N GLN A 338 13.69 -11.09 9.06
CA GLN A 338 13.89 -9.64 8.99
C GLN A 338 12.99 -8.96 7.95
N SER A 339 12.51 -9.70 6.96
CA SER A 339 11.59 -9.20 5.94
C SER A 339 10.15 -9.20 6.44
N ALA A 340 9.41 -8.11 6.15
CA ALA A 340 7.98 -8.03 6.46
C ALA A 340 7.12 -8.89 5.53
N GLU A 341 7.68 -9.36 4.41
CA GLU A 341 7.04 -10.15 3.38
C GLU A 341 7.62 -11.58 3.36
N ALA A 342 6.78 -12.55 2.99
CA ALA A 342 7.20 -13.96 2.87
C ALA A 342 8.17 -14.20 1.71
N ASP A 343 8.33 -13.20 0.84
CA ASP A 343 9.15 -13.23 -0.38
C ASP A 343 10.34 -12.28 -0.19
N VAL A 344 11.55 -12.76 -0.49
CA VAL A 344 12.81 -12.03 -0.28
C VAL A 344 13.57 -11.93 -1.60
N ALA A 345 14.22 -10.79 -1.84
CA ALA A 345 15.15 -10.67 -2.95
C ALA A 345 16.30 -11.68 -2.77
N PHE A 346 16.47 -12.59 -3.74
CA PHE A 346 17.47 -13.67 -3.63
C PHE A 346 18.90 -13.14 -3.49
N SER A 347 19.18 -11.96 -4.03
CA SER A 347 20.45 -11.25 -3.86
C SER A 347 20.80 -10.96 -2.38
N GLU A 348 19.80 -10.77 -1.52
CA GLU A 348 20.01 -10.55 -0.07
C GLU A 348 20.48 -11.83 0.65
N ILE A 349 20.23 -13.00 0.05
CA ILE A 349 20.61 -14.30 0.59
C ILE A 349 21.96 -14.75 -0.01
N VAL A 350 22.17 -14.56 -1.30
CA VAL A 350 23.39 -14.95 -1.99
C VAL A 350 24.63 -14.29 -1.36
N ARG A 351 24.57 -12.98 -1.08
CA ARG A 351 25.72 -12.25 -0.53
C ARG A 351 26.17 -12.76 0.85
N PRO A 352 25.29 -12.98 1.85
CA PRO A 352 25.67 -13.61 3.12
C PRO A 352 26.23 -15.03 2.94
N LEU A 353 25.64 -15.86 2.05
CA LEU A 353 26.13 -17.21 1.80
C LEU A 353 27.56 -17.21 1.23
N VAL A 354 27.80 -16.37 0.22
CA VAL A 354 29.14 -16.21 -0.38
C VAL A 354 30.14 -15.78 0.70
N ARG A 355 29.79 -14.82 1.55
CA ARG A 355 30.65 -14.37 2.65
C ARG A 355 31.01 -15.49 3.62
N VAL A 356 30.05 -16.34 3.98
CA VAL A 356 30.30 -17.49 4.86
C VAL A 356 31.27 -18.48 4.22
N VAL A 357 31.15 -18.73 2.91
CA VAL A 357 32.09 -19.59 2.17
C VAL A 357 33.46 -18.92 2.09
N GLU A 358 33.53 -17.66 1.74
CA GLU A 358 34.76 -16.86 1.65
C GLU A 358 35.54 -16.87 2.98
N GLU A 359 34.86 -16.61 4.12
CA GLU A 359 35.45 -16.65 5.44
C GLU A 359 35.99 -18.05 5.82
N SER A 360 35.35 -19.12 5.32
CA SER A 360 35.75 -20.51 5.59
C SER A 360 37.01 -20.92 4.83
N VAL A 361 37.30 -20.24 3.72
CA VAL A 361 38.37 -20.59 2.75
C VAL A 361 39.53 -19.60 2.80
N SER A 362 39.33 -18.39 3.32
CA SER A 362 40.34 -17.33 3.37
C SER A 362 41.55 -17.76 4.16
N SER A 363 42.54 -18.30 3.46
CA SER A 363 43.91 -18.55 3.94
C SER A 363 44.88 -17.69 3.11
N PRO A 364 45.90 -17.08 3.72
CA PRO A 364 46.93 -16.37 2.97
C PRO A 364 47.61 -17.21 1.89
N LEU A 365 47.49 -18.54 1.98
CA LEU A 365 48.04 -19.50 1.02
C LEU A 365 47.05 -19.86 -0.12
N ARG A 366 45.77 -19.41 -0.05
CA ARG A 366 44.71 -19.70 -1.05
C ARG A 366 43.78 -18.50 -1.16
N PRO A 367 44.19 -17.39 -1.77
CA PRO A 367 43.27 -16.28 -1.98
C PRO A 367 42.25 -16.67 -3.07
N LEU A 368 40.96 -16.72 -2.72
CA LEU A 368 39.84 -16.85 -3.65
C LEU A 368 39.04 -15.56 -3.63
N ALA A 369 38.70 -15.03 -4.78
CA ALA A 369 37.88 -13.85 -4.95
C ALA A 369 36.51 -14.27 -5.49
N PHE A 370 35.45 -13.83 -4.81
CA PHE A 370 34.08 -14.12 -5.20
C PHE A 370 33.40 -12.85 -5.73
N THR A 371 32.70 -12.96 -6.85
CA THR A 371 31.91 -11.88 -7.43
C THR A 371 30.46 -12.35 -7.60
N VAL A 372 29.49 -11.45 -7.34
CA VAL A 372 28.07 -11.71 -7.55
C VAL A 372 27.51 -10.65 -8.48
N GLU A 373 27.00 -11.07 -9.61
CA GLU A 373 26.47 -10.22 -10.67
C GLU A 373 25.04 -10.61 -11.05
N GLY A 374 24.25 -9.61 -11.47
CA GLY A 374 22.87 -9.80 -11.88
C GLY A 374 21.88 -9.80 -10.73
N ASP A 375 20.63 -10.15 -11.04
CA ASP A 375 19.53 -10.20 -10.10
C ASP A 375 18.56 -11.35 -10.44
N ALA A 376 18.16 -12.10 -9.43
CA ALA A 376 17.16 -13.15 -9.53
C ALA A 376 15.73 -12.64 -9.22
N GLY A 377 15.63 -11.40 -8.76
CA GLY A 377 14.38 -10.83 -8.27
C GLY A 377 13.93 -11.48 -6.94
N VAL A 378 12.66 -11.27 -6.62
CA VAL A 378 12.01 -11.84 -5.44
C VAL A 378 11.61 -13.29 -5.72
N LEU A 379 11.93 -14.19 -4.80
CA LEU A 379 11.63 -15.62 -4.90
C LEU A 379 10.77 -16.08 -3.72
N PRO A 380 9.86 -17.09 -3.93
CA PRO A 380 9.15 -17.73 -2.84
C PRO A 380 10.11 -18.36 -1.81
N GLY A 381 9.80 -18.24 -0.52
CA GLY A 381 10.69 -18.70 0.57
C GLY A 381 11.13 -20.15 0.45
N GLN A 382 10.28 -21.05 -0.08
CA GLN A 382 10.65 -22.46 -0.31
C GLN A 382 11.71 -22.59 -1.42
N VAL A 383 11.52 -21.89 -2.55
CA VAL A 383 12.48 -21.88 -3.66
C VAL A 383 13.80 -21.27 -3.19
N THR A 384 13.73 -20.18 -2.44
CA THR A 384 14.87 -19.49 -1.83
C THR A 384 15.71 -20.42 -0.95
N THR A 385 15.04 -21.20 -0.08
CA THR A 385 15.71 -22.16 0.82
C THR A 385 16.42 -23.25 0.02
N THR A 386 15.74 -23.84 -0.95
CA THR A 386 16.30 -24.91 -1.79
C THR A 386 17.47 -24.38 -2.63
N MET A 387 17.33 -23.20 -3.22
CA MET A 387 18.40 -22.55 -4.00
C MET A 387 19.61 -22.16 -3.13
N ALA A 388 19.41 -21.76 -1.89
CA ALA A 388 20.53 -21.47 -0.97
C ALA A 388 21.38 -22.71 -0.67
N VAL A 389 20.73 -23.86 -0.49
CA VAL A 389 21.46 -25.14 -0.30
C VAL A 389 22.20 -25.53 -1.58
N VAL A 390 21.53 -25.44 -2.74
CA VAL A 390 22.14 -25.72 -4.05
C VAL A 390 23.37 -24.85 -4.27
N LEU A 391 23.24 -23.54 -4.05
CA LEU A 391 24.36 -22.60 -4.21
C LEU A 391 25.52 -22.92 -3.26
N THR A 392 25.22 -23.25 -2.00
CA THR A 392 26.25 -23.61 -1.00
C THR A 392 27.02 -24.84 -1.43
N GLU A 393 26.35 -25.88 -1.95
CA GLU A 393 26.99 -27.10 -2.46
C GLU A 393 27.86 -26.79 -3.70
N LEU A 394 27.37 -25.98 -4.63
CA LEU A 394 28.13 -25.57 -5.81
C LEU A 394 29.38 -24.79 -5.44
N LEU A 395 29.28 -23.81 -4.53
CA LEU A 395 30.43 -23.03 -4.05
C LEU A 395 31.43 -23.90 -3.30
N GLN A 396 30.94 -24.87 -2.53
CA GLN A 396 31.83 -25.82 -1.84
C GLN A 396 32.57 -26.73 -2.82
N ASN A 397 31.89 -27.18 -3.87
CA ASN A 397 32.53 -27.98 -4.94
C ASN A 397 33.64 -27.18 -5.65
N VAL A 398 33.42 -25.90 -5.88
CA VAL A 398 34.48 -25.03 -6.44
C VAL A 398 35.69 -25.00 -5.49
N VAL A 399 35.45 -24.77 -4.20
CA VAL A 399 36.52 -24.71 -3.19
C VAL A 399 37.27 -26.03 -3.08
N ASP A 400 36.62 -27.17 -3.09
CA ASP A 400 37.20 -28.48 -2.83
C ASP A 400 37.85 -29.09 -4.07
N HIS A 401 37.31 -28.81 -5.28
CA HIS A 401 37.70 -29.50 -6.53
C HIS A 401 38.35 -28.59 -7.58
N ALA A 402 37.92 -27.32 -7.71
CA ALA A 402 38.51 -26.42 -8.68
C ALA A 402 39.91 -25.92 -8.27
N PHE A 403 40.15 -25.82 -6.96
CA PHE A 403 41.42 -25.30 -6.42
C PHE A 403 42.02 -26.27 -5.37
N PRO A 404 42.48 -27.48 -5.74
CA PRO A 404 43.00 -28.47 -4.79
C PRO A 404 44.24 -27.98 -4.04
N PRO A 405 44.48 -28.44 -2.79
CA PRO A 405 45.71 -28.07 -2.04
C PRO A 405 46.96 -28.48 -2.78
N GLY A 406 47.92 -27.53 -2.99
CA GLY A 406 49.17 -27.81 -3.66
C GLY A 406 49.19 -27.51 -5.16
N SER A 407 48.09 -27.15 -5.80
CA SER A 407 48.06 -26.47 -7.06
C SER A 407 48.59 -25.05 -6.83
N GLY A 408 49.74 -24.72 -7.43
CA GLY A 408 50.28 -23.36 -7.34
C GLY A 408 49.27 -22.40 -7.98
N LEU A 409 48.56 -21.59 -7.18
CA LEU A 409 47.60 -20.60 -7.67
C LEU A 409 48.23 -19.56 -8.62
N ALA A 410 49.59 -19.53 -8.69
CA ALA A 410 50.34 -18.71 -9.66
C ALA A 410 50.09 -19.12 -11.12
N ASP A 411 49.59 -20.35 -11.37
CA ASP A 411 49.31 -20.86 -12.72
C ASP A 411 47.83 -20.65 -13.14
N TYR A 412 46.98 -20.20 -12.22
CA TYR A 412 45.55 -19.96 -12.44
C TYR A 412 45.28 -18.46 -12.32
N GLY A 413 45.07 -17.78 -13.38
CA GLY A 413 44.68 -16.38 -13.38
C GLY A 413 44.53 -15.86 -14.81
N THR A 414 43.36 -15.38 -15.15
CA THR A 414 43.15 -14.57 -16.33
C THR A 414 43.72 -13.16 -16.09
N SER A 415 44.13 -12.47 -17.16
CA SER A 415 44.91 -11.23 -17.20
C SER A 415 44.32 -9.99 -16.46
N ASP A 416 43.16 -10.09 -15.83
CA ASP A 416 42.43 -8.94 -15.25
C ASP A 416 42.21 -8.99 -13.72
N GLY A 417 42.76 -9.99 -13.00
CA GLY A 417 42.63 -10.13 -11.53
C GLY A 417 43.96 -9.95 -10.78
N PRO A 418 43.96 -9.86 -9.45
CA PRO A 418 45.19 -9.85 -8.64
C PRO A 418 45.95 -11.13 -8.89
N VAL A 419 47.22 -10.97 -9.29
CA VAL A 419 48.14 -12.07 -9.64
C VAL A 419 48.16 -13.13 -8.52
N GLY A 420 47.76 -14.37 -8.85
CA GLY A 420 47.79 -15.51 -7.90
C GLY A 420 46.51 -15.77 -7.08
N SER A 421 45.38 -15.19 -7.44
CA SER A 421 44.07 -15.52 -6.80
C SER A 421 43.14 -16.25 -7.77
N GLY A 422 42.47 -17.35 -7.31
CA GLY A 422 41.37 -17.98 -8.04
C GLY A 422 40.17 -17.09 -8.04
N GLN A 423 39.38 -17.12 -9.13
CA GLN A 423 38.19 -16.30 -9.30
C GLN A 423 36.95 -17.18 -9.39
N VAL A 424 35.89 -16.78 -8.66
CA VAL A 424 34.58 -17.45 -8.65
C VAL A 424 33.49 -16.42 -8.91
N GLY A 425 32.84 -16.52 -10.07
CA GLY A 425 31.71 -15.66 -10.46
C GLY A 425 30.37 -16.34 -10.22
N ILE A 426 29.45 -15.65 -9.56
CA ILE A 426 28.06 -16.05 -9.42
C ILE A 426 27.21 -15.09 -10.25
N HIS A 427 26.55 -15.62 -11.29
CA HIS A 427 25.71 -14.83 -12.19
C HIS A 427 24.23 -15.23 -12.01
N LEU A 428 23.39 -14.24 -11.73
CA LEU A 428 21.94 -14.39 -11.56
C LEU A 428 21.24 -13.72 -12.74
N ASP A 429 20.46 -14.48 -13.51
CA ASP A 429 19.82 -14.00 -14.73
C ASP A 429 18.35 -14.44 -14.75
N ARG A 430 17.43 -13.51 -14.46
CA ARG A 430 15.98 -13.74 -14.50
C ARG A 430 15.47 -13.48 -15.91
N ARG A 431 14.90 -14.50 -16.53
CA ARG A 431 14.33 -14.48 -17.88
C ARG A 431 12.84 -14.82 -17.84
N PRO A 432 12.08 -14.52 -18.91
CA PRO A 432 10.66 -14.88 -18.98
C PRO A 432 10.37 -16.37 -18.80
N ASP A 433 11.31 -17.24 -19.23
CA ASP A 433 11.19 -18.70 -19.13
C ASP A 433 11.67 -19.29 -17.79
N GLY A 434 12.37 -18.49 -16.97
CA GLY A 434 12.88 -18.98 -15.68
C GLY A 434 14.05 -18.17 -15.12
N LEU A 435 14.68 -18.74 -14.11
CA LEU A 435 15.88 -18.22 -13.47
C LEU A 435 17.08 -19.07 -13.84
N PHE A 436 18.15 -18.43 -14.33
CA PHE A 436 19.45 -19.03 -14.53
C PHE A 436 20.40 -18.58 -13.43
N VAL A 437 21.01 -19.54 -12.75
CA VAL A 437 22.07 -19.30 -11.77
C VAL A 437 23.33 -20.02 -12.27
N ARG A 438 24.39 -19.27 -12.51
CA ARG A 438 25.68 -19.81 -12.98
C ARG A 438 26.74 -19.54 -11.94
N VAL A 439 27.48 -20.59 -11.61
CA VAL A 439 28.69 -20.50 -10.79
C VAL A 439 29.85 -20.86 -11.72
N VAL A 440 30.75 -19.93 -11.90
CA VAL A 440 31.89 -20.04 -12.84
C VAL A 440 33.18 -19.92 -12.06
N ASP A 441 34.10 -20.87 -12.22
CA ASP A 441 35.43 -20.82 -11.66
C ASP A 441 36.52 -20.83 -12.78
N ASP A 442 37.72 -20.35 -12.44
CA ASP A 442 38.91 -20.40 -13.28
C ASP A 442 39.92 -21.48 -12.82
N GLY A 443 39.41 -22.52 -12.17
CA GLY A 443 40.20 -23.60 -11.60
C GLY A 443 40.69 -24.64 -12.61
N VAL A 444 40.97 -25.87 -12.13
CA VAL A 444 41.50 -26.98 -12.93
C VAL A 444 40.56 -27.50 -14.02
N GLY A 445 39.28 -27.15 -13.96
CA GLY A 445 38.23 -27.61 -14.89
C GLY A 445 37.76 -29.03 -14.64
N LEU A 446 36.87 -29.51 -15.53
CA LEU A 446 36.28 -30.84 -15.45
C LEU A 446 37.24 -31.89 -16.03
N PRO A 447 37.28 -33.11 -15.45
CA PRO A 447 38.02 -34.23 -16.04
C PRO A 447 37.52 -34.58 -17.45
N GLU A 448 38.40 -35.10 -18.30
CA GLU A 448 38.03 -35.54 -19.64
C GLU A 448 36.99 -36.67 -19.57
N GLY A 449 35.87 -36.53 -20.30
CA GLY A 449 34.77 -37.48 -20.26
C GLY A 449 33.84 -37.39 -19.01
N PHE A 450 33.89 -36.30 -18.26
CA PHE A 450 33.02 -36.12 -17.09
C PHE A 450 31.53 -36.18 -17.47
N ASP A 451 30.80 -37.10 -16.80
CA ASP A 451 29.34 -37.23 -16.91
C ASP A 451 28.72 -37.04 -15.53
N LEU A 452 27.84 -36.04 -15.41
CA LEU A 452 27.10 -35.73 -14.19
C LEU A 452 26.18 -36.91 -13.73
N SER A 453 25.73 -37.76 -14.67
CA SER A 453 24.89 -38.92 -14.36
C SER A 453 25.63 -40.05 -13.63
N GLU A 454 26.94 -40.15 -13.79
CA GLU A 454 27.79 -41.16 -13.17
C GLU A 454 28.40 -40.72 -11.83
N VAL A 455 28.18 -39.46 -11.43
CA VAL A 455 28.77 -38.94 -10.21
C VAL A 455 28.09 -39.54 -8.97
N THR A 456 28.91 -40.13 -8.10
CA THR A 456 28.48 -40.72 -6.83
C THR A 456 28.73 -39.83 -5.61
N GLY A 457 29.32 -38.65 -5.81
CA GLY A 457 29.57 -37.67 -4.75
C GLY A 457 28.26 -37.13 -4.14
N LEU A 458 28.22 -37.06 -2.81
CA LEU A 458 27.03 -36.68 -2.06
C LEU A 458 26.54 -35.26 -2.43
N GLY A 459 27.44 -34.29 -2.57
CA GLY A 459 27.11 -32.89 -2.85
C GLY A 459 26.36 -32.71 -4.20
N LEU A 460 26.92 -33.22 -5.32
CA LEU A 460 26.28 -33.14 -6.63
C LEU A 460 25.00 -33.99 -6.73
N THR A 461 24.90 -35.10 -6.00
CA THR A 461 23.67 -35.90 -5.90
C THR A 461 22.54 -35.07 -5.23
N ILE A 462 22.86 -34.30 -4.21
CA ILE A 462 21.89 -33.42 -3.54
C ILE A 462 21.49 -32.27 -4.44
N VAL A 463 22.46 -31.61 -5.09
CA VAL A 463 22.17 -30.54 -6.04
C VAL A 463 21.21 -31.03 -7.12
N ARG A 464 21.47 -32.20 -7.73
CA ARG A 464 20.58 -32.79 -8.72
C ARG A 464 19.20 -33.11 -8.17
N THR A 465 19.13 -33.73 -6.99
CA THR A 465 17.84 -34.06 -6.34
C THR A 465 17.00 -32.80 -6.09
N PHE A 466 17.58 -31.74 -5.61
CA PHE A 466 16.89 -30.50 -5.32
C PHE A 466 16.50 -29.75 -6.61
N VAL A 467 17.43 -29.64 -7.56
CA VAL A 467 17.14 -28.91 -8.81
C VAL A 467 16.10 -29.64 -9.65
N GLU A 468 16.26 -30.95 -9.87
CA GLU A 468 15.36 -31.72 -10.73
C GLU A 468 14.08 -32.12 -10.00
N GLY A 469 14.17 -32.54 -8.73
CA GLY A 469 13.02 -33.02 -7.94
C GLY A 469 12.17 -31.91 -7.35
N GLU A 470 12.76 -30.97 -6.59
CA GLU A 470 12.00 -29.95 -5.87
C GLU A 470 11.72 -28.71 -6.74
N LEU A 471 12.74 -28.22 -7.46
CA LEU A 471 12.62 -27.02 -8.29
C LEU A 471 12.05 -27.31 -9.67
N GLY A 472 12.04 -28.58 -10.11
CA GLY A 472 11.60 -28.97 -11.46
C GLY A 472 12.46 -28.38 -12.56
N GLY A 473 13.70 -28.07 -12.22
CA GLY A 473 14.68 -27.42 -13.07
C GLY A 473 15.67 -28.38 -13.72
N ARG A 474 16.81 -27.86 -14.11
CA ARG A 474 17.94 -28.63 -14.69
C ARG A 474 19.26 -28.08 -14.21
N ILE A 475 20.25 -28.97 -14.06
CA ILE A 475 21.64 -28.61 -13.80
C ILE A 475 22.55 -29.13 -14.91
N ARG A 476 23.56 -28.36 -15.27
CA ARG A 476 24.63 -28.72 -16.21
C ARG A 476 25.96 -28.28 -15.65
N LEU A 477 26.98 -29.10 -15.85
CA LEU A 477 28.39 -28.75 -15.63
C LEU A 477 29.08 -28.70 -16.99
N LEU A 478 29.65 -27.56 -17.30
CA LEU A 478 30.24 -27.28 -18.61
C LEU A 478 31.67 -26.75 -18.43
N PRO A 479 32.61 -27.07 -19.34
CA PRO A 479 33.89 -26.37 -19.35
C PRO A 479 33.68 -24.91 -19.73
N VAL A 480 34.54 -24.02 -19.22
CA VAL A 480 34.53 -22.60 -19.59
C VAL A 480 35.01 -22.44 -21.02
N GLU A 481 34.38 -21.60 -21.83
CA GLU A 481 34.69 -21.41 -23.26
C GLU A 481 36.09 -20.89 -23.52
N ARG A 482 36.70 -20.15 -22.59
CA ARG A 482 38.06 -19.59 -22.71
C ARG A 482 38.83 -19.81 -21.41
N GLY A 483 39.94 -20.54 -21.48
CA GLY A 483 40.77 -20.84 -20.33
C GLY A 483 40.50 -22.21 -19.71
N THR A 484 40.95 -22.40 -18.48
CA THR A 484 40.65 -23.55 -17.63
C THR A 484 39.54 -23.16 -16.65
N GLY A 485 38.69 -24.09 -16.24
CA GLY A 485 37.65 -23.83 -15.26
C GLY A 485 36.35 -24.55 -15.57
N THR A 486 35.41 -24.41 -14.66
CA THR A 486 34.08 -25.04 -14.74
C THR A 486 32.97 -24.02 -14.63
N MET A 487 31.92 -24.21 -15.38
CA MET A 487 30.64 -23.49 -15.22
C MET A 487 29.54 -24.47 -14.80
N ALA A 488 29.02 -24.27 -13.60
CA ALA A 488 27.81 -24.94 -13.13
C ALA A 488 26.60 -24.04 -13.45
N GLU A 489 25.71 -24.49 -14.33
CA GLU A 489 24.48 -23.79 -14.70
C GLU A 489 23.26 -24.51 -14.13
N VAL A 490 22.48 -23.80 -13.33
CA VAL A 490 21.19 -24.22 -12.79
C VAL A 490 20.10 -23.38 -13.44
N TRP A 491 19.09 -24.06 -14.00
CA TRP A 491 17.89 -23.41 -14.52
C TRP A 491 16.66 -23.86 -13.70
N VAL A 492 15.85 -22.87 -13.30
CA VAL A 492 14.59 -23.07 -12.58
C VAL A 492 13.45 -22.47 -13.40
N PRO A 493 12.39 -23.23 -13.74
CA PRO A 493 11.30 -22.75 -14.60
C PRO A 493 10.49 -21.64 -13.93
N ALA A 494 10.01 -20.68 -14.73
CA ALA A 494 9.22 -19.53 -14.27
C ALA A 494 8.00 -19.92 -13.41
N ALA A 495 7.35 -21.05 -13.74
CA ALA A 495 6.20 -21.55 -12.98
C ALA A 495 6.49 -21.86 -11.49
N ARG A 496 7.74 -22.09 -11.13
CA ARG A 496 8.16 -22.30 -9.72
C ARG A 496 8.54 -21.01 -9.00
N LEU A 497 8.73 -19.94 -9.76
CA LEU A 497 9.21 -18.66 -9.27
C LEU A 497 8.08 -17.66 -8.95
N VAL A 498 6.84 -18.07 -9.16
CA VAL A 498 5.62 -17.34 -8.81
C VAL A 498 5.10 -17.94 -7.52
N GLY A 499 4.95 -17.09 -6.48
CA GLY A 499 4.35 -17.51 -5.21
C GLY A 499 2.88 -17.94 -5.39
N PRO A 500 2.25 -18.58 -4.39
CA PRO A 500 0.84 -18.98 -4.44
C PRO A 500 -0.13 -17.79 -4.61
N TRP A 501 0.36 -16.57 -4.58
CA TRP A 501 -0.35 -15.30 -4.83
C TRP A 501 0.21 -14.63 -6.09
N GLY A 502 0.37 -15.41 -7.18
CA GLY A 502 0.84 -14.89 -8.46
C GLY A 502 0.11 -13.61 -8.87
N ASP A 503 0.86 -12.66 -9.37
CA ASP A 503 0.48 -11.31 -9.78
C ASP A 503 -0.93 -11.23 -10.40
N ALA A 504 -1.89 -10.76 -9.61
CA ALA A 504 -3.19 -10.30 -10.09
C ALA A 504 -3.08 -8.88 -10.70
N ASN A 505 -1.90 -8.48 -11.18
CA ASN A 505 -1.63 -7.14 -11.71
C ASN A 505 -0.90 -7.18 -13.07
N GLU A 506 -1.42 -7.99 -14.02
CA GLU A 506 -1.23 -7.65 -15.44
C GLU A 506 -2.44 -6.82 -15.90
N PRO A 507 -2.23 -5.59 -16.39
CA PRO A 507 -3.30 -4.87 -17.08
C PRO A 507 -3.57 -5.60 -18.40
N THR A 508 -4.73 -6.21 -18.50
CA THR A 508 -5.29 -6.64 -19.80
C THR A 508 -5.31 -5.44 -20.73
N THR A 509 -4.56 -5.51 -21.81
CA THR A 509 -4.56 -4.62 -22.97
C THR A 509 -5.94 -4.39 -23.54
#